data_e61a8ef47faacc476d7ec62e7b4c2229
#
_entry.id   e61a8ef47faacc476d7ec62e7b4c2229
#
_cell.length_a   1.000
_cell.length_b   1.000
_cell.length_c   1.000
_cell.angle_alpha   90.00
_cell.angle_beta   90.00
_cell.angle_gamma   90.00
#
_symmetry.space_group_name_H-M   'P 1'
#
loop_
_entity.id
_entity.type
_entity.pdbx_description
1 polymer ?
#
loop_
_entity_poly.entity_id
_entity_poly.type
_entity_poly.pdbx_seq_one_letter_code
_entity_poly.pdbx_strand_id
1 'polypeptide(L)'
;MKKLNKIFATSALLIYGIALAQTSSVPSDKNSVKSENSTVEKVVLSPKEQIEENISRMKNDPVLKTANWGFVVYDTQKKQVITEYNSDTPLIPASTTKLLSTDASMALLGGKFRWITQLEYSGEISPEGTLNGDLFIIGSGDPSIGSGKAGAASTASIAADYLDKIKSAGIKKITGNIIVETAVYQDVRLELPEKIVWIEHNNYYLPVGNTSSVDPKSEKVAVKAKSIFDTSKRYFYQSPFTHRMAFTEKFDANSLVTTIPAAPALLGNTLRTKLIASKIPISGKVLTRVTDPNPEPREFLAKYSSPTMVDIIYYTNQHSDNALAEALLKTVGFYKTGNISLESGRETIVRHLQDKKYDFEGLTLIDGSGLSRGNKVKPISQVKFLAAVMKEKYYDDFLTSLPIAGETGTLRRMFKTSDNHGQIFAKTG
;
A
#
# COMPACT_ATOMS: atom_id res chain seq x y z
N MET A 1 32.18 -5.60 15.57
CA MET A 1 30.80 -5.15 15.29
C MET A 1 30.70 -3.67 15.63
N LYS A 2 30.71 -2.80 14.62
CA LYS A 2 30.54 -1.34 14.81
C LYS A 2 29.03 -1.09 15.03
N LYS A 3 28.66 -0.60 16.20
CA LYS A 3 27.30 -0.14 16.48
C LYS A 3 27.02 1.08 15.60
N LEU A 4 26.16 0.92 14.63
CA LEU A 4 25.69 2.00 13.76
C LEU A 4 24.76 2.89 14.57
N ASN A 5 25.13 4.13 14.82
CA ASN A 5 24.21 5.13 15.37
C ASN A 5 23.21 5.51 14.27
N LYS A 6 21.96 5.05 14.39
CA LYS A 6 20.90 5.31 13.44
C LYS A 6 20.12 6.55 13.84
N ILE A 7 20.08 7.54 12.96
CA ILE A 7 19.29 8.76 13.11
C ILE A 7 18.03 8.62 12.25
N PHE A 8 16.86 8.78 12.87
CA PHE A 8 15.60 8.82 12.17
C PHE A 8 15.16 10.27 11.96
N ALA A 9 14.99 10.65 10.70
CA ALA A 9 14.36 11.89 10.32
C ALA A 9 13.03 11.59 9.60
N THR A 10 11.92 12.00 10.18
CA THR A 10 10.63 12.02 9.49
C THR A 10 10.38 13.46 9.04
N SER A 11 10.68 13.74 7.79
CA SER A 11 10.28 14.98 7.14
C SER A 11 9.52 14.65 5.88
N ALA A 12 8.24 14.93 5.89
CA ALA A 12 7.39 14.90 4.71
C ALA A 12 7.40 16.30 4.09
N LEU A 13 8.44 16.66 3.35
CA LEU A 13 8.33 17.67 2.28
C LEU A 13 9.58 17.63 1.38
N LEU A 14 9.41 17.15 0.15
CA LEU A 14 10.40 17.31 -0.90
C LEU A 14 9.94 18.41 -1.85
N ILE A 15 10.66 19.54 -1.84
CA ILE A 15 10.55 20.57 -2.86
C ILE A 15 11.68 20.35 -3.86
N TYR A 16 11.31 20.07 -5.11
CA TYR A 16 12.25 20.08 -6.23
C TYR A 16 12.56 21.56 -6.59
N GLY A 17 13.74 22.04 -6.20
CA GLY A 17 14.30 23.26 -6.73
C GLY A 17 15.43 22.91 -7.70
N ILE A 18 15.18 22.98 -9.02
CA ILE A 18 16.25 22.98 -10.02
C ILE A 18 16.78 24.40 -10.10
N ALA A 19 17.94 24.66 -9.49
CA ALA A 19 18.71 25.87 -9.72
C ALA A 19 19.57 25.68 -10.97
N LEU A 20 19.15 26.23 -12.10
CA LEU A 20 20.00 26.44 -13.26
C LEU A 20 20.93 27.62 -12.96
N ALA A 21 22.18 27.36 -12.66
CA ALA A 21 23.21 28.38 -12.60
C ALA A 21 23.58 28.80 -14.04
N GLN A 22 23.11 29.98 -14.47
CA GLN A 22 23.67 30.65 -15.65
C GLN A 22 24.93 31.36 -15.24
N THR A 23 26.09 30.92 -15.77
CA THR A 23 27.35 31.63 -15.73
C THR A 23 27.30 32.75 -16.76
N SER A 24 27.16 34.00 -16.31
CA SER A 24 27.45 35.16 -17.10
C SER A 24 28.88 35.63 -16.82
N SER A 25 29.70 35.62 -17.82
CA SER A 25 31.03 36.19 -17.83
C SER A 25 30.96 37.72 -17.85
N VAL A 26 31.58 38.36 -16.89
CA VAL A 26 31.83 39.81 -16.90
C VAL A 26 33.33 40.06 -17.00
N PRO A 27 33.78 41.06 -17.81
CA PRO A 27 35.19 41.28 -18.09
C PRO A 27 35.92 41.91 -16.90
N SER A 28 37.20 41.55 -16.79
CA SER A 28 38.13 42.07 -15.79
C SER A 28 38.49 43.52 -16.03
N ASP A 29 38.21 44.37 -15.04
CA ASP A 29 38.89 45.68 -14.95
C ASP A 29 39.89 45.65 -13.77
N LYS A 30 41.15 45.97 -14.10
CA LYS A 30 42.23 46.02 -13.14
C LYS A 30 42.23 47.38 -12.45
N ASN A 31 41.85 47.42 -11.19
CA ASN A 31 42.29 48.49 -10.30
C ASN A 31 42.61 47.93 -8.92
N SER A 32 43.87 48.03 -8.57
CA SER A 32 44.46 47.60 -7.32
C SER A 32 43.97 48.47 -6.16
N VAL A 33 43.15 47.91 -5.30
CA VAL A 33 42.94 48.44 -3.95
C VAL A 33 43.51 47.44 -2.97
N LYS A 34 44.42 47.89 -2.10
CA LYS A 34 44.95 47.10 -0.98
C LYS A 34 43.79 46.68 -0.08
N SER A 35 43.49 45.40 -0.06
CA SER A 35 42.57 44.81 0.86
C SER A 35 43.30 44.43 2.15
N GLU A 36 42.91 45.02 3.26
CA GLU A 36 43.23 44.52 4.59
C GLU A 36 42.67 43.11 4.72
N ASN A 37 43.57 42.14 4.94
CA ASN A 37 43.23 40.77 5.26
C ASN A 37 42.58 40.71 6.66
N SER A 38 41.29 40.94 6.75
CA SER A 38 40.52 40.41 7.88
C SER A 38 40.25 38.92 7.60
N THR A 39 41.02 38.05 8.19
CA THR A 39 40.70 36.62 8.31
C THR A 39 39.42 36.49 9.10
N VAL A 40 38.27 36.47 8.41
CA VAL A 40 37.01 36.04 9.03
C VAL A 40 37.20 34.57 9.33
N GLU A 41 37.46 34.24 10.59
CA GLU A 41 37.41 32.87 11.08
C GLU A 41 36.01 32.31 10.71
N LYS A 42 36.01 31.31 9.83
CA LYS A 42 34.79 30.64 9.44
C LYS A 42 34.26 29.90 10.66
N VAL A 43 33.28 30.50 11.35
CA VAL A 43 32.63 29.86 12.50
C VAL A 43 32.06 28.52 12.04
N VAL A 44 32.66 27.44 12.53
CA VAL A 44 32.17 26.06 12.26
C VAL A 44 30.99 25.80 13.18
N LEU A 45 29.78 25.88 12.64
CA LEU A 45 28.56 25.60 13.37
C LEU A 45 28.50 24.14 13.82
N SER A 46 28.04 23.89 15.03
CA SER A 46 27.71 22.55 15.49
C SER A 46 26.58 21.93 14.63
N PRO A 47 26.41 20.59 14.60
CA PRO A 47 25.35 19.96 13.85
C PRO A 47 23.95 20.48 14.21
N LYS A 48 23.69 20.80 15.49
CA LYS A 48 22.45 21.40 15.95
C LYS A 48 22.24 22.79 15.36
N GLU A 49 23.24 23.65 15.42
CA GLU A 49 23.19 25.02 14.88
C GLU A 49 22.98 25.00 13.35
N GLN A 50 23.62 24.06 12.64
CA GLN A 50 23.42 23.90 11.19
C GLN A 50 21.95 23.53 10.86
N ILE A 51 21.33 22.64 11.65
CA ILE A 51 19.92 22.28 11.48
C ILE A 51 19.01 23.47 11.78
N GLU A 52 19.26 24.20 12.86
CA GLU A 52 18.50 25.39 13.25
C GLU A 52 18.58 26.51 12.21
N GLU A 53 19.78 26.73 11.65
CA GLU A 53 19.96 27.68 10.52
C GLU A 53 19.16 27.23 9.28
N ASN A 54 19.19 25.95 8.93
CA ASN A 54 18.41 25.42 7.82
C ASN A 54 16.90 25.60 8.06
N ILE A 55 16.42 25.31 9.27
CA ILE A 55 15.01 25.54 9.64
C ILE A 55 14.67 27.02 9.51
N SER A 56 15.54 27.92 9.97
CA SER A 56 15.34 29.35 9.87
C SER A 56 15.24 29.82 8.40
N ARG A 57 16.10 29.29 7.53
CA ARG A 57 16.02 29.54 6.08
C ARG A 57 14.71 29.04 5.48
N MET A 58 14.27 27.84 5.86
CA MET A 58 13.00 27.26 5.40
C MET A 58 11.79 28.09 5.85
N LYS A 59 11.79 28.64 7.08
CA LYS A 59 10.74 29.52 7.58
C LYS A 59 10.61 30.80 6.75
N ASN A 60 11.72 31.31 6.23
CA ASN A 60 11.79 32.54 5.45
C ASN A 60 11.64 32.30 3.94
N ASP A 61 11.63 31.03 3.49
CA ASP A 61 11.42 30.70 2.09
C ASP A 61 10.03 31.17 1.60
N PRO A 62 9.92 31.84 0.45
CA PRO A 62 8.66 32.40 -0.04
C PRO A 62 7.54 31.38 -0.18
N VAL A 63 7.86 30.13 -0.53
CA VAL A 63 6.87 29.04 -0.68
C VAL A 63 6.51 28.44 0.67
N LEU A 64 7.53 28.11 1.49
CA LEU A 64 7.32 27.45 2.77
C LEU A 64 6.72 28.35 3.85
N LYS A 65 6.93 29.66 3.72
CA LYS A 65 6.36 30.65 4.64
C LYS A 65 4.83 30.59 4.71
N THR A 66 4.18 30.20 3.61
CA THR A 66 2.72 30.07 3.53
C THR A 66 2.24 28.62 3.69
N ALA A 67 3.14 27.66 3.76
CA ALA A 67 2.83 26.24 3.93
C ALA A 67 2.61 25.88 5.40
N ASN A 68 1.75 24.88 5.63
CA ASN A 68 1.60 24.27 6.95
C ASN A 68 2.54 23.04 7.04
N TRP A 69 3.64 23.16 7.76
CA TRP A 69 4.64 22.13 7.91
C TRP A 69 5.20 22.09 9.34
N GLY A 70 5.78 20.95 9.71
CA GLY A 70 6.42 20.72 11.01
C GLY A 70 7.68 19.87 10.85
N PHE A 71 8.57 20.00 11.81
CA PHE A 71 9.85 19.31 11.83
C PHE A 71 10.27 18.96 13.23
N VAL A 72 10.81 17.76 13.45
CA VAL A 72 11.36 17.30 14.73
C VAL A 72 12.59 16.45 14.51
N VAL A 73 13.64 16.72 15.25
CA VAL A 73 14.77 15.81 15.43
C VAL A 73 14.78 15.30 16.87
N TYR A 74 14.74 13.99 17.01
CA TYR A 74 14.69 13.31 18.30
C TYR A 74 15.87 12.39 18.49
N ASP A 75 16.64 12.59 19.57
CA ASP A 75 17.73 11.70 19.97
C ASP A 75 17.14 10.51 20.75
N THR A 76 17.17 9.32 20.12
CA THR A 76 16.61 8.10 20.71
C THR A 76 17.45 7.55 21.87
N GLN A 77 18.74 7.91 21.96
CA GLN A 77 19.63 7.49 23.05
C GLN A 77 19.41 8.37 24.28
N LYS A 78 19.41 9.69 24.09
CA LYS A 78 19.18 10.66 25.17
C LYS A 78 17.70 10.84 25.50
N LYS A 79 16.80 10.32 24.64
CA LYS A 79 15.33 10.44 24.73
C LYS A 79 14.87 11.90 24.83
N GLN A 80 15.46 12.77 24.01
CA GLN A 80 15.16 14.21 24.02
C GLN A 80 15.03 14.75 22.60
N VAL A 81 14.23 15.81 22.46
CA VAL A 81 14.17 16.61 21.25
C VAL A 81 15.46 17.43 21.14
N ILE A 82 16.12 17.34 19.99
CA ILE A 82 17.31 18.16 19.68
C ILE A 82 16.86 19.52 19.16
N THR A 83 15.93 19.53 18.20
CA THR A 83 15.34 20.74 17.64
C THR A 83 13.99 20.42 17.01
N GLU A 84 13.10 21.41 16.94
CA GLU A 84 11.74 21.23 16.42
C GLU A 84 11.14 22.53 15.85
N TYR A 85 10.15 22.35 15.00
CA TYR A 85 9.30 23.43 14.51
C TYR A 85 7.89 22.88 14.25
N ASN A 86 6.86 23.54 14.79
CA ASN A 86 5.45 23.10 14.70
C ASN A 86 5.25 21.61 15.03
N SER A 87 6.04 21.07 15.94
CA SER A 87 6.07 19.62 16.22
C SER A 87 4.78 19.12 16.87
N ASP A 88 4.05 20.00 17.55
CA ASP A 88 2.80 19.72 18.27
C ASP A 88 1.54 20.04 17.45
N THR A 89 1.71 20.50 16.21
CA THR A 89 0.60 20.78 15.30
C THR A 89 0.19 19.50 14.56
N PRO A 90 -1.09 19.06 14.62
CA PRO A 90 -1.57 17.93 13.85
C PRO A 90 -1.53 18.21 12.34
N LEU A 91 -0.68 17.52 11.63
CA LEU A 91 -0.49 17.63 10.18
C LEU A 91 -1.03 16.40 9.45
N ILE A 92 -1.23 16.52 8.13
CA ILE A 92 -1.62 15.40 7.27
C ILE A 92 -0.41 14.49 7.07
N PRO A 93 -0.44 13.22 7.55
CA PRO A 93 0.71 12.32 7.48
C PRO A 93 0.93 11.72 6.10
N ALA A 94 -0.08 11.75 5.23
CA ALA A 94 -0.09 11.03 3.97
C ALA A 94 0.37 9.57 4.18
N SER A 95 1.19 9.00 3.31
CA SER A 95 1.60 7.59 3.39
C SER A 95 2.49 7.22 4.58
N THR A 96 2.88 8.16 5.44
CA THR A 96 3.52 7.78 6.71
C THR A 96 2.53 7.14 7.70
N THR A 97 1.21 7.30 7.48
CA THR A 97 0.14 6.55 8.17
C THR A 97 0.35 5.04 8.08
N LYS A 98 0.91 4.54 6.97
CA LYS A 98 1.21 3.10 6.78
C LYS A 98 2.09 2.51 7.86
N LEU A 99 2.92 3.33 8.51
CA LEU A 99 3.75 2.87 9.63
C LEU A 99 2.91 2.38 10.81
N LEU A 100 1.74 3.00 11.04
CA LEU A 100 0.81 2.57 12.09
C LEU A 100 0.14 1.24 11.73
N SER A 101 -0.29 1.09 10.48
CA SER A 101 -0.92 -0.15 10.00
C SER A 101 0.06 -1.32 9.97
N THR A 102 1.30 -1.08 9.56
CA THR A 102 2.34 -2.12 9.49
C THR A 102 2.86 -2.51 10.87
N ASP A 103 3.03 -1.56 11.79
CA ASP A 103 3.38 -1.81 13.19
C ASP A 103 2.31 -2.66 13.88
N ALA A 104 1.05 -2.22 13.82
CA ALA A 104 -0.05 -2.95 14.43
C ALA A 104 -0.17 -4.38 13.88
N SER A 105 0.06 -4.58 12.58
CA SER A 105 0.04 -5.92 11.97
C SER A 105 1.16 -6.81 12.51
N MET A 106 2.37 -6.29 12.64
CA MET A 106 3.50 -7.03 13.24
C MET A 106 3.25 -7.36 14.72
N ALA A 107 2.76 -6.37 15.47
CA ALA A 107 2.52 -6.52 16.90
C ALA A 107 1.38 -7.48 17.22
N LEU A 108 0.27 -7.42 16.49
CA LEU A 108 -0.97 -8.12 16.83
C LEU A 108 -1.10 -9.49 16.18
N LEU A 109 -0.52 -9.68 14.98
CA LEU A 109 -0.60 -10.92 14.22
C LEU A 109 0.74 -11.66 14.13
N GLY A 110 1.85 -10.93 14.25
CA GLY A 110 3.20 -11.48 14.18
C GLY A 110 3.74 -11.60 12.76
N GLY A 111 5.08 -11.55 12.62
CA GLY A 111 5.76 -11.56 11.33
C GLY A 111 5.56 -12.83 10.50
N LYS A 112 5.27 -13.97 11.14
CA LYS A 112 5.03 -15.27 10.49
C LYS A 112 3.58 -15.49 10.08
N PHE A 113 2.67 -14.58 10.40
CA PHE A 113 1.27 -14.68 10.00
C PHE A 113 1.14 -14.85 8.48
N ARG A 114 0.19 -15.69 8.07
CA ARG A 114 -0.18 -15.92 6.66
C ARG A 114 -1.68 -16.06 6.55
N TRP A 115 -2.25 -15.49 5.50
CA TRP A 115 -3.61 -15.82 5.10
C TRP A 115 -3.61 -17.21 4.46
N ILE A 116 -4.67 -17.98 4.75
CA ILE A 116 -4.83 -19.33 4.23
C ILE A 116 -6.08 -19.37 3.35
N THR A 117 -5.93 -19.81 2.11
CA THR A 117 -7.04 -20.12 1.21
C THR A 117 -7.12 -21.63 1.05
N GLN A 118 -8.27 -22.23 1.36
CA GLN A 118 -8.44 -23.67 1.35
C GLN A 118 -9.28 -24.13 0.16
N LEU A 119 -9.02 -25.33 -0.31
CA LEU A 119 -9.88 -26.05 -1.23
C LEU A 119 -10.46 -27.27 -0.50
N GLU A 120 -11.76 -27.39 -0.51
CA GLU A 120 -12.53 -28.46 0.11
C GLU A 120 -13.62 -28.96 -0.84
N TYR A 121 -14.23 -30.09 -0.52
CA TYR A 121 -15.42 -30.58 -1.20
C TYR A 121 -16.47 -31.10 -0.24
N SER A 122 -17.75 -31.09 -0.66
CA SER A 122 -18.84 -31.80 0.02
C SER A 122 -19.34 -32.94 -0.84
N GLY A 123 -20.07 -33.88 -0.24
CA GLY A 123 -20.66 -35.02 -0.91
C GLY A 123 -19.68 -36.19 -1.04
N GLU A 124 -19.95 -37.11 -1.95
CA GLU A 124 -19.25 -38.39 -2.08
C GLU A 124 -18.55 -38.52 -3.45
N ILE A 125 -17.39 -39.15 -3.46
CA ILE A 125 -16.67 -39.51 -4.67
C ILE A 125 -17.00 -40.97 -5.00
N SER A 126 -17.66 -41.20 -6.14
CA SER A 126 -17.98 -42.57 -6.59
C SER A 126 -16.71 -43.35 -6.95
N PRO A 127 -16.78 -44.69 -7.00
CA PRO A 127 -15.65 -45.54 -7.42
C PRO A 127 -15.09 -45.17 -8.80
N GLU A 128 -15.91 -44.62 -9.71
CA GLU A 128 -15.53 -44.17 -11.04
C GLU A 128 -14.87 -42.80 -11.04
N GLY A 129 -14.87 -42.10 -9.90
CA GLY A 129 -14.28 -40.78 -9.70
C GLY A 129 -15.24 -39.61 -9.96
N THR A 130 -16.55 -39.84 -9.84
CA THR A 130 -17.50 -38.72 -9.88
C THR A 130 -17.73 -38.15 -8.50
N LEU A 131 -17.39 -36.88 -8.31
CA LEU A 131 -17.80 -36.11 -7.12
C LEU A 131 -19.26 -35.71 -7.26
N ASN A 132 -20.13 -36.32 -6.45
CA ASN A 132 -21.54 -35.96 -6.31
C ASN A 132 -21.67 -34.91 -5.21
N GLY A 133 -21.22 -33.69 -5.51
CA GLY A 133 -21.15 -32.59 -4.55
C GLY A 133 -20.46 -31.36 -5.13
N ASP A 134 -20.18 -30.41 -4.26
CA ASP A 134 -19.61 -29.11 -4.60
C ASP A 134 -18.12 -29.04 -4.23
N LEU A 135 -17.37 -28.18 -4.92
CA LEU A 135 -16.04 -27.73 -4.51
C LEU A 135 -16.17 -26.37 -3.81
N PHE A 136 -15.38 -26.18 -2.77
CA PHE A 136 -15.32 -24.93 -2.01
C PHE A 136 -13.92 -24.35 -2.04
N ILE A 137 -13.84 -23.06 -2.35
CA ILE A 137 -12.63 -22.25 -2.15
C ILE A 137 -12.92 -21.30 -1.00
N ILE A 138 -12.29 -21.55 0.15
CA ILE A 138 -12.53 -20.82 1.38
C ILE A 138 -11.43 -19.78 1.53
N GLY A 139 -11.77 -18.52 1.35
CA GLY A 139 -10.86 -17.39 1.47
C GLY A 139 -10.78 -16.84 2.89
N SER A 140 -9.59 -16.44 3.31
CA SER A 140 -9.35 -15.74 4.59
C SER A 140 -9.09 -14.25 4.44
N GLY A 141 -9.36 -13.69 3.25
CA GLY A 141 -9.12 -12.28 2.97
C GLY A 141 -7.71 -11.92 2.55
N ASP A 142 -6.97 -12.86 1.95
CA ASP A 142 -5.62 -12.60 1.44
C ASP A 142 -5.62 -11.49 0.37
N PRO A 143 -5.01 -10.32 0.64
CA PRO A 143 -4.97 -9.22 -0.30
C PRO A 143 -3.93 -9.43 -1.42
N SER A 144 -3.11 -10.46 -1.32
CA SER A 144 -1.95 -10.65 -2.19
C SER A 144 -2.22 -11.56 -3.38
N ILE A 145 -3.22 -12.45 -3.32
CA ILE A 145 -3.52 -13.44 -4.38
C ILE A 145 -3.68 -12.76 -5.75
N GLY A 146 -2.88 -13.22 -6.71
CA GLY A 146 -2.95 -12.76 -8.10
C GLY A 146 -2.49 -11.32 -8.32
N SER A 147 -2.02 -10.63 -7.27
CA SER A 147 -1.58 -9.24 -7.36
C SER A 147 -0.18 -9.06 -7.98
N GLY A 148 0.63 -10.11 -8.01
CA GLY A 148 2.05 -10.03 -8.35
C GLY A 148 2.91 -9.32 -7.31
N LYS A 149 2.35 -9.00 -6.13
CA LYS A 149 3.01 -8.26 -5.05
C LYS A 149 3.57 -9.22 -4.00
N ALA A 150 4.64 -8.81 -3.32
CA ALA A 150 5.23 -9.52 -2.19
C ALA A 150 5.56 -11.01 -2.45
N GLY A 151 5.79 -11.40 -3.70
CA GLY A 151 6.02 -12.80 -4.05
C GLY A 151 4.79 -13.70 -4.03
N ALA A 152 3.59 -13.13 -3.98
CA ALA A 152 2.33 -13.89 -3.97
C ALA A 152 2.13 -14.69 -5.27
N ALA A 153 1.55 -15.88 -5.13
CA ALA A 153 1.22 -16.73 -6.27
C ALA A 153 0.12 -16.11 -7.16
N SER A 154 0.20 -16.38 -8.45
CA SER A 154 -0.87 -16.04 -9.38
C SER A 154 -2.09 -16.92 -9.16
N THR A 155 -3.28 -16.44 -9.52
CA THR A 155 -4.50 -17.26 -9.51
C THR A 155 -4.34 -18.51 -10.40
N ALA A 156 -3.59 -18.37 -11.50
CA ALA A 156 -3.31 -19.50 -12.42
C ALA A 156 -2.43 -20.58 -11.75
N SER A 157 -1.45 -20.18 -10.95
CA SER A 157 -0.58 -21.10 -10.22
C SER A 157 -1.35 -21.84 -9.12
N ILE A 158 -2.13 -21.09 -8.32
CA ILE A 158 -2.96 -21.68 -7.24
C ILE A 158 -3.98 -22.66 -7.84
N ALA A 159 -4.66 -22.27 -8.92
CA ALA A 159 -5.62 -23.14 -9.58
C ALA A 159 -4.98 -24.38 -10.23
N ALA A 160 -3.70 -24.33 -10.62
CA ALA A 160 -2.97 -25.49 -11.12
C ALA A 160 -2.68 -26.47 -9.98
N ASP A 161 -2.20 -25.97 -8.84
CA ASP A 161 -1.98 -26.80 -7.64
C ASP A 161 -3.28 -27.45 -7.16
N TYR A 162 -4.37 -26.70 -7.12
CA TYR A 162 -5.68 -27.21 -6.75
C TYR A 162 -6.17 -28.28 -7.72
N LEU A 163 -5.99 -28.10 -9.05
CA LEU A 163 -6.29 -29.12 -10.03
C LEU A 163 -5.52 -30.43 -9.79
N ASP A 164 -4.24 -30.31 -9.47
CA ASP A 164 -3.41 -31.50 -9.21
C ASP A 164 -3.88 -32.24 -7.95
N LYS A 165 -4.32 -31.53 -6.93
CA LYS A 165 -4.92 -32.15 -5.73
C LYS A 165 -6.27 -32.81 -6.01
N ILE A 166 -7.10 -32.18 -6.82
CA ILE A 166 -8.37 -32.76 -7.28
C ILE A 166 -8.12 -34.10 -8.03
N LYS A 167 -7.14 -34.11 -8.94
CA LYS A 167 -6.74 -35.33 -9.66
C LYS A 167 -6.21 -36.41 -8.71
N SER A 168 -5.39 -36.01 -7.75
CA SER A 168 -4.80 -36.93 -6.74
C SER A 168 -5.86 -37.55 -5.84
N ALA A 169 -6.97 -36.83 -5.59
CA ALA A 169 -8.14 -37.37 -4.89
C ALA A 169 -9.01 -38.32 -5.73
N GLY A 170 -8.61 -38.58 -6.99
CA GLY A 170 -9.34 -39.46 -7.90
C GLY A 170 -10.57 -38.83 -8.56
N ILE A 171 -10.78 -37.53 -8.42
CA ILE A 171 -11.94 -36.83 -9.00
C ILE A 171 -11.73 -36.64 -10.50
N LYS A 172 -12.63 -37.25 -11.30
CA LYS A 172 -12.64 -37.21 -12.77
C LYS A 172 -13.83 -36.47 -13.36
N LYS A 173 -14.86 -36.20 -12.54
CA LYS A 173 -16.09 -35.47 -12.90
C LYS A 173 -16.66 -34.81 -11.64
N ILE A 174 -17.30 -33.64 -11.78
CA ILE A 174 -17.96 -32.93 -10.69
C ILE A 174 -19.38 -32.59 -11.13
N THR A 175 -20.37 -32.96 -10.31
CA THR A 175 -21.80 -32.71 -10.61
C THR A 175 -22.26 -31.36 -10.09
N GLY A 176 -21.65 -30.86 -9.00
CA GLY A 176 -22.02 -29.62 -8.33
C GLY A 176 -21.27 -28.38 -8.83
N ASN A 177 -21.17 -27.39 -7.97
CA ASN A 177 -20.63 -26.05 -8.23
C ASN A 177 -19.19 -25.89 -7.72
N ILE A 178 -18.57 -24.76 -8.07
CA ILE A 178 -17.44 -24.22 -7.34
C ILE A 178 -17.97 -23.05 -6.53
N ILE A 179 -17.96 -23.15 -5.22
CA ILE A 179 -18.44 -22.13 -4.30
C ILE A 179 -17.24 -21.42 -3.68
N VAL A 180 -17.11 -20.12 -3.93
CA VAL A 180 -16.05 -19.31 -3.33
C VAL A 180 -16.62 -18.60 -2.12
N GLU A 181 -16.14 -18.96 -0.94
CA GLU A 181 -16.51 -18.31 0.31
C GLU A 181 -15.58 -17.16 0.62
N THR A 182 -16.16 -15.97 0.67
CA THR A 182 -15.46 -14.73 0.98
C THR A 182 -15.51 -14.47 2.48
N ALA A 183 -14.75 -15.24 3.25
CA ALA A 183 -14.83 -15.26 4.72
C ALA A 183 -14.80 -13.88 5.37
N VAL A 184 -14.22 -12.91 4.72
CA VAL A 184 -13.79 -11.70 5.39
C VAL A 184 -14.19 -10.42 4.67
N TYR A 185 -14.45 -10.45 3.37
CA TYR A 185 -14.72 -9.26 2.58
C TYR A 185 -16.07 -9.32 1.91
N GLN A 186 -17.02 -8.53 2.39
CA GLN A 186 -18.18 -8.17 1.60
C GLN A 186 -17.69 -7.37 0.38
N ASP A 187 -18.30 -7.58 -0.78
CA ASP A 187 -17.96 -6.82 -1.97
C ASP A 187 -18.35 -5.34 -1.76
N VAL A 188 -17.36 -4.52 -1.41
CA VAL A 188 -17.54 -3.08 -1.18
C VAL A 188 -18.05 -2.34 -2.43
N ARG A 189 -18.13 -3.02 -3.58
CA ARG A 189 -18.62 -2.44 -4.84
C ARG A 189 -20.13 -2.27 -4.88
N LEU A 190 -20.88 -2.88 -3.99
CA LEU A 190 -22.32 -2.63 -3.86
C LEU A 190 -22.63 -1.16 -3.53
N GLU A 191 -21.64 -0.42 -3.02
CA GLU A 191 -21.77 0.99 -2.68
C GLU A 191 -21.37 1.93 -3.84
N LEU A 192 -20.69 1.42 -4.88
CA LEU A 192 -20.33 2.23 -6.04
C LEU A 192 -21.47 2.15 -7.06
N PRO A 193 -22.06 3.30 -7.47
CA PRO A 193 -23.05 3.33 -8.52
C PRO A 193 -22.52 2.60 -9.78
N GLU A 194 -23.35 1.76 -10.41
CA GLU A 194 -22.97 0.94 -11.57
C GLU A 194 -22.34 1.74 -12.73
N LYS A 195 -22.52 3.04 -12.73
CA LYS A 195 -22.08 3.97 -13.78
C LYS A 195 -20.84 4.78 -13.44
N ILE A 196 -20.05 4.35 -12.47
CA ILE A 196 -18.83 5.06 -12.07
C ILE A 196 -17.58 4.24 -12.39
N VAL A 197 -16.63 4.87 -13.06
CA VAL A 197 -15.29 4.32 -13.30
C VAL A 197 -14.38 4.69 -12.16
N TRP A 198 -13.76 3.70 -11.56
CA TRP A 198 -12.71 3.90 -10.58
C TRP A 198 -11.33 3.66 -11.21
N ILE A 199 -10.43 4.62 -11.02
CA ILE A 199 -9.04 4.53 -11.47
C ILE A 199 -8.16 4.50 -10.22
N GLU A 200 -7.63 3.32 -9.92
CA GLU A 200 -6.86 3.05 -8.69
C GLU A 200 -5.68 4.01 -8.52
N HIS A 201 -5.02 4.36 -9.60
CA HIS A 201 -3.78 5.15 -9.54
C HIS A 201 -3.99 6.63 -9.17
N ASN A 202 -5.18 7.18 -9.39
CA ASN A 202 -5.48 8.61 -9.17
C ASN A 202 -6.79 8.86 -8.40
N ASN A 203 -7.47 7.83 -7.89
CA ASN A 203 -8.75 7.93 -7.19
C ASN A 203 -9.83 8.75 -7.91
N TYR A 204 -9.85 8.69 -9.23
CA TYR A 204 -10.88 9.36 -10.01
C TYR A 204 -12.09 8.47 -10.20
N TYR A 205 -13.25 9.01 -9.90
CA TYR A 205 -14.53 8.45 -10.24
C TYR A 205 -15.07 9.22 -11.45
N LEU A 206 -15.31 8.53 -12.56
CA LEU A 206 -15.85 9.11 -13.77
C LEU A 206 -17.21 8.52 -14.07
N PRO A 207 -18.24 9.34 -14.37
CA PRO A 207 -19.53 8.85 -14.81
C PRO A 207 -19.41 8.13 -16.14
N VAL A 208 -19.91 6.91 -16.25
CA VAL A 208 -19.89 6.10 -17.48
C VAL A 208 -20.81 6.66 -18.57
N GLY A 209 -21.68 7.60 -18.24
CA GLY A 209 -22.71 8.12 -19.16
C GLY A 209 -22.30 9.21 -20.16
N ASN A 210 -21.05 9.71 -20.12
CA ASN A 210 -20.62 10.87 -20.92
C ASN A 210 -19.75 10.47 -22.13
N THR A 211 -19.84 9.23 -22.60
CA THR A 211 -19.04 8.75 -23.75
C THR A 211 -19.72 9.07 -25.05
N SER A 212 -19.04 9.75 -25.97
CA SER A 212 -19.57 10.08 -27.28
C SER A 212 -19.39 8.99 -28.35
N SER A 213 -18.38 8.13 -28.18
CA SER A 213 -18.11 6.99 -29.06
C SER A 213 -17.17 5.99 -28.41
N VAL A 214 -17.37 4.71 -28.71
CA VAL A 214 -16.48 3.60 -28.36
C VAL A 214 -15.82 3.11 -29.63
N ASP A 215 -14.49 2.96 -29.62
CA ASP A 215 -13.78 2.21 -30.65
C ASP A 215 -13.67 0.74 -30.21
N PRO A 216 -14.46 -0.17 -30.81
CA PRO A 216 -14.48 -1.58 -30.39
C PRO A 216 -13.17 -2.33 -30.62
N LYS A 217 -12.29 -1.81 -31.50
CA LYS A 217 -11.00 -2.45 -31.78
C LYS A 217 -9.90 -2.09 -30.83
N SER A 218 -9.95 -0.87 -30.29
CA SER A 218 -8.93 -0.37 -29.40
C SER A 218 -9.44 -0.17 -27.97
N GLU A 219 -10.72 -0.47 -27.72
CA GLU A 219 -11.38 -0.22 -26.42
C GLU A 219 -11.26 1.25 -25.96
N LYS A 220 -10.95 2.14 -26.89
CA LYS A 220 -10.83 3.58 -26.64
C LYS A 220 -12.19 4.25 -26.76
N VAL A 221 -12.49 5.05 -25.78
CA VAL A 221 -13.71 5.85 -25.77
C VAL A 221 -13.34 7.33 -25.95
N ALA A 222 -13.84 7.95 -27.02
CA ALA A 222 -13.69 9.39 -27.20
C ALA A 222 -14.76 10.12 -26.39
N VAL A 223 -14.37 10.96 -25.45
CA VAL A 223 -15.28 11.73 -24.60
C VAL A 223 -15.13 13.20 -24.90
N LYS A 224 -16.26 13.88 -25.14
CA LYS A 224 -16.35 15.33 -25.03
C LYS A 224 -16.50 15.67 -23.53
N ALA A 225 -15.48 15.49 -22.74
CA ALA A 225 -15.51 15.95 -21.36
C ALA A 225 -14.99 17.37 -21.31
N LYS A 226 -15.85 18.30 -20.95
CA LYS A 226 -15.36 19.55 -20.37
C LYS A 226 -14.89 19.18 -18.94
N SER A 227 -13.62 18.90 -18.78
CA SER A 227 -13.01 19.03 -17.47
C SER A 227 -13.14 20.51 -17.09
N ILE A 228 -13.41 20.83 -15.84
CA ILE A 228 -13.35 22.23 -15.35
C ILE A 228 -11.97 22.89 -15.60
N PHE A 229 -10.95 22.10 -15.99
CA PHE A 229 -9.58 22.56 -16.24
C PHE A 229 -9.13 22.38 -17.69
N ASP A 230 -9.93 21.72 -18.55
CA ASP A 230 -9.51 21.42 -19.91
C ASP A 230 -10.72 21.19 -20.81
N THR A 231 -10.80 21.95 -21.88
CA THR A 231 -11.86 21.89 -22.89
C THR A 231 -11.52 20.99 -24.08
N SER A 232 -10.36 20.34 -24.06
CA SER A 232 -9.89 19.47 -25.14
C SER A 232 -10.61 18.12 -25.16
N LYS A 233 -10.64 17.52 -26.36
CA LYS A 233 -11.17 16.18 -26.57
C LYS A 233 -10.21 15.15 -25.95
N ARG A 234 -10.70 14.30 -25.06
CA ARG A 234 -9.91 13.30 -24.37
C ARG A 234 -10.35 11.90 -24.72
N TYR A 235 -9.39 10.99 -24.70
CA TYR A 235 -9.64 9.56 -24.93
C TYR A 235 -9.51 8.80 -23.62
N PHE A 236 -10.36 7.79 -23.49
CA PHE A 236 -10.37 6.88 -22.35
C PHE A 236 -10.26 5.46 -22.83
N TYR A 237 -9.66 4.59 -22.03
CA TYR A 237 -9.77 3.14 -22.19
C TYR A 237 -10.94 2.62 -21.39
N GLN A 238 -11.74 1.75 -21.99
CA GLN A 238 -12.76 0.98 -21.31
C GLN A 238 -12.20 -0.42 -21.05
N SER A 239 -12.14 -0.83 -19.78
CA SER A 239 -11.73 -2.19 -19.43
C SER A 239 -12.80 -3.20 -19.83
N PRO A 240 -12.46 -4.27 -20.59
CA PRO A 240 -13.42 -5.31 -20.96
C PRO A 240 -13.92 -6.11 -19.73
N PHE A 241 -13.15 -6.10 -18.63
CA PHE A 241 -13.51 -6.83 -17.41
C PHE A 241 -14.41 -6.02 -16.49
N THR A 242 -14.21 -4.73 -16.43
CA THR A 242 -14.90 -3.86 -15.48
C THR A 242 -15.85 -2.88 -16.13
N HIS A 243 -15.85 -2.78 -17.46
CA HIS A 243 -16.49 -1.69 -18.20
C HIS A 243 -16.11 -0.30 -17.69
N ARG A 244 -14.96 -0.18 -17.04
CA ARG A 244 -14.43 1.05 -16.45
C ARG A 244 -13.52 1.75 -17.42
N MET A 245 -13.41 3.07 -17.29
CA MET A 245 -12.65 3.92 -18.17
C MET A 245 -11.51 4.63 -17.46
N ALA A 246 -10.42 4.86 -18.16
CA ALA A 246 -9.29 5.64 -17.71
C ALA A 246 -8.77 6.58 -18.79
N PHE A 247 -8.22 7.73 -18.41
CA PHE A 247 -7.64 8.69 -19.36
C PHE A 247 -6.40 8.11 -20.02
N THR A 248 -6.39 8.11 -21.36
CA THR A 248 -5.28 7.56 -22.14
C THR A 248 -4.00 8.40 -22.05
N GLU A 249 -4.13 9.69 -21.77
CA GLU A 249 -2.99 10.63 -21.68
C GLU A 249 -2.10 10.39 -20.45
N LYS A 250 -2.66 9.78 -19.41
CA LYS A 250 -1.96 9.55 -18.14
C LYS A 250 -1.46 8.12 -17.98
N PHE A 251 -1.93 7.21 -18.83
CA PHE A 251 -1.63 5.79 -18.70
C PHE A 251 -1.32 5.20 -20.07
N ASP A 252 -0.23 4.47 -20.14
CA ASP A 252 -0.05 3.50 -21.20
C ASP A 252 -1.12 2.41 -21.06
N ALA A 253 -1.70 1.94 -22.15
CA ALA A 253 -2.69 0.87 -22.16
C ALA A 253 -2.23 -0.38 -21.41
N ASN A 254 -0.94 -0.66 -21.44
CA ASN A 254 -0.31 -1.79 -20.76
C ASN A 254 -0.11 -1.60 -19.25
N SER A 255 -0.22 -0.37 -18.76
CA SER A 255 -0.02 -0.03 -17.34
C SER A 255 -1.32 0.30 -16.61
N LEU A 256 -2.45 0.17 -17.26
CA LEU A 256 -3.74 0.42 -16.66
C LEU A 256 -4.09 -0.67 -15.63
N VAL A 257 -4.06 -0.30 -14.36
CA VAL A 257 -4.49 -1.17 -13.27
C VAL A 257 -5.93 -0.85 -12.91
N THR A 258 -6.80 -1.82 -13.05
CA THR A 258 -8.21 -1.71 -12.67
C THR A 258 -8.57 -2.75 -11.62
N THR A 259 -9.56 -2.45 -10.78
CA THR A 259 -10.11 -3.45 -9.86
C THR A 259 -10.90 -4.49 -10.65
N ILE A 260 -10.67 -5.77 -10.36
CA ILE A 260 -11.39 -6.87 -10.99
C ILE A 260 -12.78 -6.97 -10.38
N PRO A 261 -13.88 -6.95 -11.20
CA PRO A 261 -15.22 -7.21 -10.68
C PRO A 261 -15.30 -8.63 -10.13
N ALA A 262 -16.03 -8.82 -9.02
CA ALA A 262 -16.16 -10.11 -8.37
C ALA A 262 -14.78 -10.80 -8.21
N ALA A 263 -13.81 -10.08 -7.68
CA ALA A 263 -12.44 -10.57 -7.47
C ALA A 263 -12.38 -11.97 -6.83
N PRO A 264 -13.22 -12.31 -5.84
CA PRO A 264 -13.27 -13.66 -5.29
C PRO A 264 -13.58 -14.75 -6.32
N ALA A 265 -14.46 -14.48 -7.29
CA ALA A 265 -14.83 -15.44 -8.32
C ALA A 265 -13.68 -15.72 -9.31
N LEU A 266 -12.65 -14.87 -9.38
CA LEU A 266 -11.56 -15.04 -10.34
C LEU A 266 -10.81 -16.36 -10.14
N LEU A 267 -10.48 -16.73 -8.90
CA LEU A 267 -9.81 -17.99 -8.60
C LEU A 267 -10.70 -19.19 -8.95
N GLY A 268 -11.99 -19.14 -8.60
CA GLY A 268 -12.96 -20.17 -8.94
C GLY A 268 -13.13 -20.35 -10.46
N ASN A 269 -13.24 -19.25 -11.20
CA ASN A 269 -13.32 -19.27 -12.66
C ASN A 269 -12.05 -19.81 -13.31
N THR A 270 -10.88 -19.45 -12.77
CA THR A 270 -9.58 -19.95 -13.23
C THR A 270 -9.48 -21.46 -13.01
N LEU A 271 -9.90 -21.95 -11.84
CA LEU A 271 -9.94 -23.38 -11.52
C LEU A 271 -10.91 -24.12 -12.45
N ARG A 272 -12.12 -23.59 -12.67
CA ARG A 272 -13.10 -24.17 -13.59
C ARG A 272 -12.55 -24.31 -15.00
N THR A 273 -11.89 -23.28 -15.50
CA THR A 273 -11.25 -23.32 -16.84
C THR A 273 -10.19 -24.40 -16.92
N LYS A 274 -9.36 -24.56 -15.89
CA LYS A 274 -8.33 -25.61 -15.84
C LYS A 274 -8.91 -27.02 -15.74
N LEU A 275 -9.98 -27.21 -14.95
CA LEU A 275 -10.69 -28.49 -14.87
C LEU A 275 -11.21 -28.93 -16.24
N ILE A 276 -11.90 -28.05 -16.95
CA ILE A 276 -12.45 -28.32 -18.28
C ILE A 276 -11.32 -28.63 -19.27
N ALA A 277 -10.25 -27.82 -19.29
CA ALA A 277 -9.08 -28.06 -20.15
C ALA A 277 -8.39 -29.40 -19.85
N SER A 278 -8.47 -29.88 -18.61
CA SER A 278 -7.92 -31.17 -18.18
C SER A 278 -8.91 -32.33 -18.32
N LYS A 279 -10.01 -32.14 -19.06
CA LYS A 279 -11.07 -33.15 -19.29
C LYS A 279 -11.75 -33.64 -17.99
N ILE A 280 -11.82 -32.78 -16.98
CA ILE A 280 -12.63 -32.99 -15.79
C ILE A 280 -13.88 -32.10 -15.93
N PRO A 281 -15.01 -32.66 -16.41
CA PRO A 281 -16.22 -31.88 -16.60
C PRO A 281 -16.83 -31.47 -15.27
N ILE A 282 -17.33 -30.25 -15.20
CA ILE A 282 -18.07 -29.71 -14.08
C ILE A 282 -19.42 -29.19 -14.55
N SER A 283 -20.51 -29.70 -14.01
CA SER A 283 -21.88 -29.38 -14.43
C SER A 283 -22.34 -28.04 -13.88
N GLY A 284 -21.88 -27.67 -12.69
CA GLY A 284 -22.29 -26.47 -11.98
C GLY A 284 -21.58 -25.19 -12.42
N LYS A 285 -21.88 -24.11 -11.69
CA LYS A 285 -21.39 -22.75 -11.91
C LYS A 285 -20.34 -22.37 -10.86
N VAL A 286 -19.67 -21.24 -11.07
CA VAL A 286 -18.90 -20.58 -10.02
C VAL A 286 -19.80 -19.59 -9.31
N LEU A 287 -19.95 -19.78 -8.00
CA LEU A 287 -20.79 -18.98 -7.11
C LEU A 287 -19.91 -18.32 -6.07
N THR A 288 -20.32 -17.18 -5.56
CA THR A 288 -19.67 -16.52 -4.41
C THR A 288 -20.69 -16.35 -3.29
N ARG A 289 -20.28 -16.62 -2.07
CA ARG A 289 -21.11 -16.37 -0.88
C ARG A 289 -20.23 -15.92 0.28
N VAL A 290 -20.84 -15.31 1.27
CA VAL A 290 -20.21 -15.10 2.58
C VAL A 290 -20.07 -16.45 3.26
N THR A 291 -19.03 -16.63 4.06
CA THR A 291 -18.82 -17.88 4.83
C THR A 291 -20.06 -18.23 5.63
N ASP A 292 -20.52 -19.46 5.46
CA ASP A 292 -21.62 -20.00 6.24
C ASP A 292 -21.14 -20.31 7.67
N PRO A 293 -21.79 -19.81 8.70
CA PRO A 293 -21.44 -20.13 10.09
C PRO A 293 -21.71 -21.61 10.45
N ASN A 294 -22.60 -22.29 9.70
CA ASN A 294 -22.92 -23.70 9.86
C ASN A 294 -22.72 -24.44 8.53
N PRO A 295 -21.48 -24.60 8.09
CA PRO A 295 -21.21 -25.22 6.80
C PRO A 295 -21.63 -26.70 6.79
N GLU A 296 -22.03 -27.18 5.61
CA GLU A 296 -22.17 -28.58 5.33
C GLU A 296 -20.87 -29.37 5.63
N PRO A 297 -20.92 -30.65 5.95
CA PRO A 297 -19.73 -31.49 6.11
C PRO A 297 -18.86 -31.43 4.87
N ARG A 298 -17.55 -31.23 5.06
CA ARG A 298 -16.57 -31.06 3.98
C ARG A 298 -15.30 -31.83 4.24
N GLU A 299 -14.67 -32.24 3.17
CA GLU A 299 -13.37 -32.87 3.17
C GLU A 299 -12.31 -31.94 2.58
N PHE A 300 -11.17 -31.86 3.25
CA PHE A 300 -10.04 -31.02 2.86
C PHE A 300 -9.29 -31.62 1.66
N LEU A 301 -8.96 -30.80 0.67
CA LEU A 301 -8.14 -31.20 -0.49
C LEU A 301 -6.77 -30.50 -0.52
N ALA A 302 -6.77 -29.20 -0.32
CA ALA A 302 -5.57 -28.38 -0.47
C ALA A 302 -5.65 -27.05 0.29
N LYS A 303 -4.49 -26.42 0.49
CA LYS A 303 -4.42 -25.04 0.95
C LYS A 303 -3.34 -24.28 0.22
N TYR A 304 -3.59 -23.02 0.00
CA TYR A 304 -2.59 -22.02 -0.36
C TYR A 304 -2.31 -21.13 0.85
N SER A 305 -1.03 -20.83 1.08
CA SER A 305 -0.61 -19.86 2.10
C SER A 305 -0.01 -18.64 1.44
N SER A 306 -0.45 -17.46 1.85
CA SER A 306 0.10 -16.18 1.37
C SER A 306 1.60 -16.06 1.66
N PRO A 307 2.31 -15.07 1.11
CA PRO A 307 3.56 -14.58 1.70
C PRO A 307 3.39 -14.27 3.19
N THR A 308 4.49 -14.22 3.93
CA THR A 308 4.45 -13.88 5.36
C THR A 308 4.04 -12.43 5.58
N MET A 309 3.62 -12.09 6.80
CA MET A 309 3.37 -10.70 7.18
C MET A 309 4.60 -9.83 6.95
N VAL A 310 5.80 -10.33 7.23
CA VAL A 310 7.07 -9.61 6.95
C VAL A 310 7.19 -9.27 5.46
N ASP A 311 6.92 -10.22 4.56
CA ASP A 311 7.00 -9.99 3.10
C ASP A 311 5.97 -8.95 2.64
N ILE A 312 4.75 -9.03 3.17
CA ILE A 312 3.66 -8.10 2.85
C ILE A 312 4.00 -6.69 3.34
N ILE A 313 4.50 -6.55 4.57
CA ILE A 313 4.90 -5.26 5.14
C ILE A 313 6.10 -4.69 4.40
N TYR A 314 7.09 -5.51 4.07
CA TYR A 314 8.21 -5.10 3.25
C TYR A 314 7.72 -4.48 1.94
N TYR A 315 6.88 -5.19 1.20
CA TYR A 315 6.34 -4.68 -0.06
C TYR A 315 5.54 -3.39 0.15
N THR A 316 4.67 -3.37 1.17
CA THR A 316 3.81 -2.23 1.51
C THR A 316 4.62 -0.95 1.76
N ASN A 317 5.68 -1.03 2.55
CA ASN A 317 6.49 0.13 2.91
C ASN A 317 7.44 0.55 1.78
N GLN A 318 8.09 -0.42 1.10
CA GLN A 318 9.00 -0.15 -0.03
C GLN A 318 8.29 0.54 -1.20
N HIS A 319 7.09 0.08 -1.55
CA HIS A 319 6.32 0.60 -2.68
C HIS A 319 5.25 1.63 -2.27
N SER A 320 5.09 1.87 -0.98
CA SER A 320 4.00 2.71 -0.45
C SER A 320 2.61 2.24 -0.93
N ASP A 321 2.38 0.92 -0.91
CA ASP A 321 1.17 0.31 -1.48
C ASP A 321 -0.07 0.60 -0.64
N ASN A 322 -1.04 1.29 -1.22
CA ASN A 322 -2.26 1.69 -0.53
C ASN A 322 -3.19 0.50 -0.27
N ALA A 323 -3.36 -0.38 -1.27
CA ALA A 323 -4.30 -1.49 -1.18
C ALA A 323 -3.90 -2.48 -0.08
N LEU A 324 -2.60 -2.82 0.00
CA LEU A 324 -2.10 -3.67 1.07
C LEU A 324 -2.22 -3.00 2.44
N ALA A 325 -1.94 -1.70 2.56
CA ALA A 325 -2.07 -1.00 3.83
C ALA A 325 -3.52 -0.96 4.34
N GLU A 326 -4.50 -0.75 3.45
CA GLU A 326 -5.93 -0.85 3.81
C GLU A 326 -6.32 -2.27 4.21
N ALA A 327 -5.81 -3.27 3.51
CA ALA A 327 -6.05 -4.67 3.86
C ALA A 327 -5.45 -5.02 5.22
N LEU A 328 -4.24 -4.54 5.54
CA LEU A 328 -3.61 -4.73 6.84
C LEU A 328 -4.46 -4.13 7.96
N LEU A 329 -4.93 -2.88 7.82
CA LEU A 329 -5.80 -2.24 8.78
C LEU A 329 -7.08 -3.07 9.01
N LYS A 330 -7.74 -3.51 7.94
CA LYS A 330 -8.96 -4.34 8.05
C LYS A 330 -8.67 -5.70 8.67
N THR A 331 -7.54 -6.32 8.34
CA THR A 331 -7.15 -7.64 8.86
C THR A 331 -6.94 -7.60 10.38
N VAL A 332 -6.22 -6.60 10.90
CA VAL A 332 -6.04 -6.49 12.35
C VAL A 332 -7.38 -6.27 13.08
N GLY A 333 -8.28 -5.48 12.48
CA GLY A 333 -9.63 -5.30 12.98
C GLY A 333 -10.40 -6.63 13.06
N PHE A 334 -10.41 -7.37 11.95
CA PHE A 334 -11.10 -8.66 11.89
C PHE A 334 -10.58 -9.67 12.91
N TYR A 335 -9.27 -9.88 12.99
CA TYR A 335 -8.70 -10.87 13.90
C TYR A 335 -8.85 -10.52 15.38
N LYS A 336 -9.08 -9.24 15.68
CA LYS A 336 -9.33 -8.79 17.07
C LYS A 336 -10.79 -8.69 17.46
N THR A 337 -11.67 -8.41 16.51
CA THR A 337 -13.09 -8.13 16.81
C THR A 337 -14.08 -9.03 16.07
N GLY A 338 -13.63 -9.80 15.09
CA GLY A 338 -14.49 -10.53 14.16
C GLY A 338 -15.16 -9.66 13.11
N ASN A 339 -14.91 -8.34 13.10
CA ASN A 339 -15.51 -7.39 12.17
C ASN A 339 -14.47 -6.83 11.21
N ILE A 340 -14.75 -6.86 9.90
CA ILE A 340 -13.87 -6.43 8.83
C ILE A 340 -14.17 -5.02 8.31
N SER A 341 -14.48 -4.10 9.09
CA SER A 341 -14.69 -2.72 8.67
C SER A 341 -13.40 -1.88 8.80
N LEU A 342 -13.37 -0.74 8.14
CA LEU A 342 -12.34 0.28 8.38
C LEU A 342 -12.40 0.78 9.82
N GLU A 343 -13.60 0.89 10.37
CA GLU A 343 -13.83 1.33 11.75
C GLU A 343 -13.21 0.37 12.75
N SER A 344 -13.51 -0.91 12.65
CA SER A 344 -12.93 -1.96 13.49
C SER A 344 -11.40 -1.97 13.42
N GLY A 345 -10.83 -1.78 12.22
CA GLY A 345 -9.38 -1.66 12.03
C GLY A 345 -8.80 -0.43 12.73
N ARG A 346 -9.43 0.73 12.58
CA ARG A 346 -9.01 1.97 13.24
C ARG A 346 -9.04 1.86 14.76
N GLU A 347 -10.15 1.38 15.30
CA GLU A 347 -10.29 1.17 16.75
C GLU A 347 -9.25 0.20 17.29
N THR A 348 -8.96 -0.87 16.55
CA THR A 348 -7.94 -1.84 16.92
C THR A 348 -6.55 -1.21 16.94
N ILE A 349 -6.20 -0.41 15.93
CA ILE A 349 -4.91 0.30 15.91
C ILE A 349 -4.83 1.32 17.05
N VAL A 350 -5.86 2.13 17.24
CA VAL A 350 -5.87 3.12 18.32
C VAL A 350 -5.73 2.45 19.68
N ARG A 351 -6.44 1.35 19.93
CA ARG A 351 -6.29 0.57 21.17
C ARG A 351 -4.88 0.01 21.32
N HIS A 352 -4.30 -0.53 20.26
CA HIS A 352 -2.91 -1.01 20.28
C HIS A 352 -1.93 0.10 20.69
N LEU A 353 -2.07 1.31 20.15
CA LEU A 353 -1.23 2.44 20.51
C LEU A 353 -1.41 2.84 21.98
N GLN A 354 -2.65 2.81 22.50
CA GLN A 354 -2.96 3.06 23.91
C GLN A 354 -2.36 2.01 24.83
N ASP A 355 -2.52 0.73 24.51
CA ASP A 355 -1.97 -0.40 25.29
C ASP A 355 -0.44 -0.34 25.37
N LYS A 356 0.19 0.10 24.29
CA LYS A 356 1.64 0.34 24.24
C LYS A 356 2.06 1.65 24.91
N LYS A 357 1.12 2.46 25.38
CA LYS A 357 1.34 3.79 25.94
C LYS A 357 2.11 4.71 25.00
N TYR A 358 1.88 4.57 23.71
CA TYR A 358 2.39 5.51 22.73
C TYR A 358 1.62 6.83 22.84
N ASP A 359 2.34 7.95 22.78
CA ASP A 359 1.73 9.27 22.80
C ASP A 359 1.22 9.61 21.38
N PHE A 360 -0.09 9.53 21.21
CA PHE A 360 -0.79 9.89 19.97
C PHE A 360 -1.90 10.91 20.21
N GLU A 361 -1.64 11.86 21.10
CA GLU A 361 -2.53 12.99 21.24
C GLU A 361 -2.73 13.71 19.90
N GLY A 362 -3.98 14.03 19.54
CA GLY A 362 -4.31 14.66 18.26
C GLY A 362 -4.26 13.74 17.04
N LEU A 363 -4.12 12.42 17.23
CA LEU A 363 -4.26 11.45 16.14
C LEU A 363 -5.70 11.42 15.64
N THR A 364 -5.87 11.55 14.33
CA THR A 364 -7.08 11.15 13.60
C THR A 364 -6.69 10.13 12.55
N LEU A 365 -7.20 8.91 12.69
CA LEU A 365 -6.95 7.81 11.77
C LEU A 365 -8.25 7.53 11.00
N ILE A 366 -8.26 7.79 9.69
CA ILE A 366 -9.42 7.57 8.80
C ILE A 366 -9.24 6.29 7.99
N ASP A 367 -8.03 6.05 7.50
CA ASP A 367 -7.67 4.89 6.67
C ASP A 367 -6.29 4.35 7.03
N GLY A 368 -5.95 3.18 6.53
CA GLY A 368 -4.65 2.54 6.79
C GLY A 368 -3.53 3.02 5.90
N SER A 369 -3.85 3.65 4.78
CA SER A 369 -2.89 4.04 3.74
C SER A 369 -2.41 5.48 3.84
N GLY A 370 -3.18 6.34 4.50
CA GLY A 370 -2.93 7.78 4.55
C GLY A 370 -3.44 8.54 3.34
N LEU A 371 -4.31 7.94 2.55
CA LEU A 371 -4.88 8.56 1.35
C LEU A 371 -5.89 9.64 1.71
N SER A 372 -6.63 9.45 2.80
CA SER A 372 -7.56 10.45 3.31
C SER A 372 -6.81 11.65 3.88
N ARG A 373 -7.18 12.84 3.40
CA ARG A 373 -6.70 14.10 3.97
C ARG A 373 -7.24 14.40 5.38
N GLY A 374 -8.21 13.61 5.84
CA GLY A 374 -8.72 13.63 7.20
C GLY A 374 -7.77 13.03 8.23
N ASN A 375 -6.80 12.21 7.81
CA ASN A 375 -5.77 11.70 8.73
C ASN A 375 -4.96 12.87 9.29
N LYS A 376 -4.68 12.82 10.58
CA LYS A 376 -3.86 13.80 11.30
C LYS A 376 -2.92 13.12 12.27
N VAL A 377 -1.70 13.64 12.37
CA VAL A 377 -0.71 13.20 13.37
C VAL A 377 0.23 14.36 13.68
N LYS A 378 0.64 14.46 14.94
CA LYS A 378 1.66 15.43 15.35
C LYS A 378 3.05 14.90 14.99
N PRO A 379 3.97 15.70 14.42
CA PRO A 379 5.36 15.27 14.18
C PRO A 379 6.05 14.70 15.40
N ILE A 380 5.85 15.29 16.59
CA ILE A 380 6.42 14.80 17.83
C ILE A 380 5.91 13.40 18.21
N SER A 381 4.63 13.12 17.98
CA SER A 381 4.06 11.78 18.21
C SER A 381 4.66 10.75 17.26
N GLN A 382 4.91 11.10 15.99
CA GLN A 382 5.54 10.19 15.03
C GLN A 382 6.97 9.79 15.43
N VAL A 383 7.81 10.72 15.86
CA VAL A 383 9.19 10.38 16.25
C VAL A 383 9.22 9.58 17.56
N LYS A 384 8.34 9.88 18.52
CA LYS A 384 8.19 9.09 19.75
C LYS A 384 7.71 7.66 19.46
N PHE A 385 6.75 7.51 18.53
CA PHE A 385 6.30 6.21 18.04
C PHE A 385 7.45 5.40 17.44
N LEU A 386 8.22 5.97 16.52
CA LEU A 386 9.35 5.28 15.91
C LEU A 386 10.40 4.89 16.97
N ALA A 387 10.68 5.77 17.93
CA ALA A 387 11.58 5.48 19.05
C ALA A 387 11.06 4.34 19.96
N ALA A 388 9.73 4.20 20.08
CA ALA A 388 9.12 3.12 20.83
C ALA A 388 9.17 1.79 20.04
N VAL A 389 8.88 1.80 18.74
CA VAL A 389 8.99 0.62 17.86
C VAL A 389 10.41 0.05 17.84
N MET A 390 11.45 0.89 18.01
CA MET A 390 12.84 0.43 18.15
C MET A 390 13.09 -0.58 19.28
N LYS A 391 12.18 -0.68 20.24
CA LYS A 391 12.29 -1.61 21.37
C LYS A 391 11.50 -2.89 21.18
N GLU A 392 10.70 -2.97 20.11
CA GLU A 392 9.87 -4.11 19.81
C GLU A 392 10.70 -5.28 19.26
N LYS A 393 10.26 -6.51 19.53
CA LYS A 393 10.96 -7.72 19.09
C LYS A 393 11.05 -7.86 17.57
N TYR A 394 10.11 -7.25 16.85
CA TYR A 394 10.02 -7.25 15.38
C TYR A 394 10.71 -6.03 14.75
N TYR A 395 11.46 -5.26 15.52
CA TYR A 395 12.06 -4.01 15.02
C TYR A 395 12.95 -4.20 13.80
N ASP A 396 13.76 -5.25 13.77
CA ASP A 396 14.68 -5.48 12.66
C ASP A 396 13.91 -5.75 11.35
N ASP A 397 12.83 -6.52 11.40
CA ASP A 397 11.95 -6.75 10.26
C ASP A 397 11.24 -5.46 9.84
N PHE A 398 10.75 -4.69 10.81
CA PHE A 398 10.11 -3.39 10.56
C PHE A 398 11.07 -2.39 9.91
N LEU A 399 12.29 -2.27 10.45
CA LEU A 399 13.32 -1.39 9.90
C LEU A 399 13.70 -1.79 8.48
N THR A 400 13.93 -3.09 8.24
CA THR A 400 14.26 -3.62 6.91
C THR A 400 13.16 -3.35 5.89
N SER A 401 11.91 -3.24 6.33
CA SER A 401 10.80 -2.91 5.45
C SER A 401 10.83 -1.47 4.92
N LEU A 402 11.56 -0.56 5.58
CA LEU A 402 11.61 0.84 5.16
C LEU A 402 12.52 1.05 3.94
N PRO A 403 12.13 1.93 3.00
CA PRO A 403 13.00 2.40 1.94
C PRO A 403 14.33 2.95 2.46
N ILE A 404 15.41 2.67 1.73
CA ILE A 404 16.78 3.09 2.05
C ILE A 404 17.23 4.15 1.06
N ALA A 405 17.78 5.25 1.56
CA ALA A 405 18.29 6.37 0.76
C ALA A 405 19.29 5.91 -0.30
N GLY A 406 19.00 6.21 -1.56
CA GLY A 406 19.85 5.86 -2.71
C GLY A 406 19.75 4.39 -3.17
N GLU A 407 19.13 3.49 -2.39
CA GLU A 407 19.20 2.04 -2.64
C GLU A 407 17.84 1.42 -2.96
N THR A 408 16.83 1.59 -2.09
CA THR A 408 15.59 0.83 -2.23
C THR A 408 14.32 1.67 -2.19
N GLY A 409 13.22 1.09 -2.64
CA GLY A 409 11.88 1.61 -2.51
C GLY A 409 11.70 3.01 -3.07
N THR A 410 10.89 3.81 -2.41
CA THR A 410 10.59 5.19 -2.82
C THR A 410 11.79 6.13 -2.70
N LEU A 411 12.82 5.75 -1.94
CA LEU A 411 14.06 6.53 -1.79
C LEU A 411 15.18 6.14 -2.76
N ARG A 412 15.01 5.15 -3.61
CA ARG A 412 16.05 4.60 -4.49
C ARG A 412 16.74 5.65 -5.36
N ARG A 413 16.04 6.72 -5.73
CA ARG A 413 16.58 7.79 -6.59
C ARG A 413 17.03 9.02 -5.81
N MET A 414 16.86 9.04 -4.49
CA MET A 414 17.18 10.15 -3.61
C MET A 414 18.49 9.87 -2.89
N PHE A 415 19.28 10.90 -2.62
CA PHE A 415 20.56 10.81 -1.88
C PHE A 415 21.62 9.89 -2.50
N LYS A 416 21.57 9.65 -3.82
CA LYS A 416 22.51 8.72 -4.51
C LYS A 416 23.98 9.14 -4.42
N THR A 417 24.23 10.43 -4.39
CA THR A 417 25.60 11.02 -4.42
C THR A 417 25.92 11.78 -3.14
N SER A 418 25.11 11.60 -2.09
CA SER A 418 25.34 12.25 -0.81
C SER A 418 25.98 11.29 0.20
N ASP A 419 26.59 11.82 1.24
CA ASP A 419 27.14 11.05 2.37
C ASP A 419 26.05 10.27 3.12
N ASN A 420 24.78 10.58 2.85
CA ASN A 420 23.62 9.90 3.43
C ASN A 420 23.15 8.65 2.64
N HIS A 421 23.85 8.29 1.55
CA HIS A 421 23.56 7.08 0.78
C HIS A 421 23.63 5.84 1.69
N GLY A 422 22.59 5.02 1.68
CA GLY A 422 22.50 3.81 2.52
C GLY A 422 22.30 4.07 4.02
N GLN A 423 22.27 5.33 4.48
CA GLN A 423 22.27 5.67 5.91
C GLN A 423 20.89 6.04 6.43
N ILE A 424 19.95 6.43 5.56
CA ILE A 424 18.61 6.88 5.93
C ILE A 424 17.60 5.81 5.59
N PHE A 425 16.88 5.36 6.60
CA PHE A 425 15.71 4.49 6.47
C PHE A 425 14.48 5.35 6.71
N ALA A 426 13.60 5.49 5.72
CA ALA A 426 12.47 6.40 5.86
C ALA A 426 11.23 5.94 5.09
N LYS A 427 10.06 6.43 5.54
CA LYS A 427 8.80 6.33 4.83
C LYS A 427 8.43 7.69 4.26
N THR A 428 8.25 7.77 2.95
CA THR A 428 7.71 8.97 2.29
C THR A 428 6.21 9.12 2.57
N GLY A 429 5.75 10.36 2.66
CA GLY A 429 4.36 10.75 2.79
C GLY A 429 3.81 11.40 1.52
#